data_863e0c7674ac961ce74cdab5aad5ad51
#
_entry.id   863e0c7674ac961ce74cdab5aad5ad51
#
_cell.length_a   1.000
_cell.length_b   1.000
_cell.length_c   1.000
_cell.angle_alpha   90.00
_cell.angle_beta   90.00
_cell.angle_gamma   90.00
#
_symmetry.space_group_name_H-M   'P 1'
#
loop_
_entity.id
_entity.type
_entity.pdbx_description
1 polymer ?
#
loop_
_entity_poly.entity_id
_entity_poly.type
_entity_poly.pdbx_seq_one_letter_code
_entity_poly.pdbx_strand_id
1 'polypeptide(L)'
;MRSDGVLVRSTAAPLPRCATIDGAHLVVVSPHLDDGVLSCGQLLAARRSAFVVTVMAGVPAECQPPSEWDRRSGFGSAPTAIRARRYEDAVALSSLDAGWLWLEYLDAQYDWGRPTVIELADALDGAVPQEAELLGPLGLREDDHQLTGAAFEEVAQRRLRRGQRCAVYADEPYHRLDRGASARARLRELREHGLRATRRRSANPTGRRAAKARALAAYRSQIGALACSYGPAALGRLGPESIWTLQLADDDA
;
A
#
# COMPACT_ATOMS: atom_id res chain seq x y z
N MET A 1 -42.58 12.36 32.02
CA MET A 1 -41.88 11.24 31.39
C MET A 1 -40.53 11.78 30.90
N ARG A 2 -39.43 11.38 31.55
CA ARG A 2 -38.07 11.78 31.16
C ARG A 2 -37.53 10.65 30.27
N SER A 3 -37.18 10.98 29.04
CA SER A 3 -36.55 10.06 28.08
C SER A 3 -35.05 9.94 28.45
N ASP A 4 -34.68 8.83 29.06
CA ASP A 4 -33.28 8.49 29.30
C ASP A 4 -32.60 8.20 27.93
N GLY A 5 -31.83 9.19 27.46
CA GLY A 5 -30.96 9.03 26.30
C GLY A 5 -29.83 8.09 26.67
N VAL A 6 -29.86 6.87 26.15
CA VAL A 6 -28.74 5.94 26.22
C VAL A 6 -27.59 6.49 25.37
N LEU A 7 -26.58 7.07 26.02
CA LEU A 7 -25.30 7.41 25.43
C LEU A 7 -24.60 6.10 25.04
N VAL A 8 -24.72 5.71 23.78
CA VAL A 8 -23.87 4.65 23.21
C VAL A 8 -22.44 5.19 23.18
N ARG A 9 -21.65 4.85 24.18
CA ARG A 9 -20.21 5.10 24.16
C ARG A 9 -19.63 4.28 23.01
N SER A 10 -19.09 4.96 22.02
CA SER A 10 -18.26 4.33 20.99
C SER A 10 -17.06 3.66 21.67
N THR A 11 -17.07 2.33 21.70
CA THR A 11 -15.97 1.50 22.23
C THR A 11 -14.92 1.22 21.17
N ALA A 12 -14.62 2.18 20.30
CA ALA A 12 -13.48 2.05 19.41
C ALA A 12 -12.21 2.00 20.27
N ALA A 13 -11.50 0.89 20.23
CA ALA A 13 -10.20 0.78 20.87
C ALA A 13 -9.29 1.89 20.33
N PRO A 14 -8.42 2.49 21.16
CA PRO A 14 -7.49 3.50 20.68
C PRO A 14 -6.60 2.90 19.59
N LEU A 15 -6.23 3.72 18.59
CA LEU A 15 -5.27 3.31 17.55
C LEU A 15 -3.98 2.86 18.21
N PRO A 16 -3.35 1.77 17.71
CA PRO A 16 -2.02 1.37 18.15
C PRO A 16 -1.05 2.54 18.00
N ARG A 17 -0.06 2.66 18.90
CA ARG A 17 0.96 3.70 18.79
C ARG A 17 1.86 3.40 17.60
N CYS A 18 1.99 4.37 16.69
CA CYS A 18 2.96 4.32 15.60
C CYS A 18 4.33 4.79 16.09
N ALA A 19 5.40 4.13 15.64
CA ALA A 19 6.76 4.60 15.79
C ALA A 19 7.02 5.80 14.84
N THR A 20 8.11 6.53 15.03
CA THR A 20 8.53 7.57 14.08
C THR A 20 9.20 6.92 12.86
N ILE A 21 8.97 7.48 11.67
CA ILE A 21 9.56 6.97 10.43
C ILE A 21 11.08 7.19 10.33
N ASP A 22 11.64 8.10 11.12
CA ASP A 22 13.05 8.52 11.03
C ASP A 22 14.06 7.37 11.20
N GLY A 23 13.72 6.33 11.96
CA GLY A 23 14.53 5.13 12.14
C GLY A 23 14.20 3.98 11.18
N ALA A 24 13.42 4.23 10.13
CA ALA A 24 13.04 3.18 9.19
C ALA A 24 14.22 2.69 8.36
N HIS A 25 14.37 1.36 8.27
CA HIS A 25 15.33 0.71 7.37
C HIS A 25 14.70 0.27 6.05
N LEU A 26 13.40 0.08 6.04
CA LEU A 26 12.58 -0.25 4.88
C LEU A 26 11.29 0.56 4.92
N VAL A 27 10.99 1.24 3.82
CA VAL A 27 9.70 1.89 3.63
C VAL A 27 9.02 1.30 2.41
N VAL A 28 7.78 0.86 2.58
CA VAL A 28 6.91 0.36 1.51
C VAL A 28 5.87 1.43 1.20
N VAL A 29 5.83 1.91 -0.03
CA VAL A 29 4.77 2.80 -0.52
C VAL A 29 3.57 1.94 -0.91
N SER A 30 2.40 2.26 -0.38
CA SER A 30 1.13 1.56 -0.62
C SER A 30 0.15 2.50 -1.30
N PRO A 31 -0.45 2.16 -2.46
CA PRO A 31 -1.51 3.00 -3.04
C PRO A 31 -2.67 3.21 -2.07
N HIS A 32 -3.26 2.15 -1.55
CA HIS A 32 -4.38 2.18 -0.61
C HIS A 32 -4.06 1.48 0.71
N LEU A 33 -5.01 1.57 1.64
CA LEU A 33 -4.98 0.94 2.97
C LEU A 33 -5.26 -0.58 2.84
N ASP A 34 -4.27 -1.39 2.52
CA ASP A 34 -4.20 -2.86 2.44
C ASP A 34 -3.15 -3.35 1.43
N ASP A 35 -2.87 -2.62 0.33
CA ASP A 35 -1.99 -3.05 -0.77
C ASP A 35 -0.58 -3.40 -0.29
N GLY A 36 -0.03 -2.61 0.64
CA GLY A 36 1.30 -2.84 1.21
C GLY A 36 1.39 -4.21 1.89
N VAL A 37 0.34 -4.62 2.62
CA VAL A 37 0.29 -5.93 3.27
C VAL A 37 -0.05 -7.03 2.28
N LEU A 38 -0.99 -6.79 1.34
CA LEU A 38 -1.34 -7.73 0.27
C LEU A 38 -0.11 -8.11 -0.57
N SER A 39 0.73 -7.13 -0.89
CA SER A 39 1.87 -7.32 -1.79
C SER A 39 3.18 -7.66 -1.07
N CYS A 40 3.42 -7.10 0.14
CA CYS A 40 4.70 -7.14 0.84
C CYS A 40 4.64 -7.63 2.30
N GLY A 41 3.51 -8.20 2.77
CA GLY A 41 3.32 -8.56 4.18
C GLY A 41 4.33 -9.58 4.71
N GLN A 42 4.88 -10.48 3.87
CA GLN A 42 5.94 -11.41 4.26
C GLN A 42 7.30 -10.71 4.40
N LEU A 43 7.57 -9.73 3.53
CA LEU A 43 8.76 -8.89 3.61
C LEU A 43 8.69 -8.01 4.86
N LEU A 44 7.54 -7.36 5.13
CA LEU A 44 7.31 -6.57 6.34
C LEU A 44 7.56 -7.40 7.60
N ALA A 45 6.96 -8.59 7.70
CA ALA A 45 7.20 -9.53 8.82
C ALA A 45 8.66 -9.99 8.98
N ALA A 46 9.51 -9.76 7.98
CA ALA A 46 10.91 -10.17 7.98
C ALA A 46 11.88 -9.05 8.37
N ARG A 47 11.41 -7.84 8.48
CA ARG A 47 12.23 -6.64 8.64
C ARG A 47 11.89 -5.92 9.94
N ARG A 48 12.93 -5.63 10.72
CA ARG A 48 12.83 -4.69 11.84
C ARG A 48 12.78 -3.27 11.29
N SER A 49 12.08 -2.38 11.99
CA SER A 49 11.94 -0.96 11.58
C SER A 49 11.43 -0.82 10.14
N ALA A 50 10.43 -1.64 9.77
CA ALA A 50 9.70 -1.47 8.52
C ALA A 50 8.56 -0.47 8.69
N PHE A 51 8.29 0.32 7.66
CA PHE A 51 7.19 1.27 7.59
C PHE A 51 6.40 1.09 6.31
N VAL A 52 5.11 1.42 6.37
CA VAL A 52 4.26 1.58 5.19
C VAL A 52 3.80 3.04 5.09
N VAL A 53 4.04 3.66 3.95
CA VAL A 53 3.49 4.97 3.60
C VAL A 53 2.32 4.74 2.66
N THR A 54 1.10 4.94 3.15
CA THR A 54 -0.11 4.80 2.34
C THR A 54 -0.48 6.13 1.73
N VAL A 55 -0.62 6.15 0.39
CA VAL A 55 -0.83 7.38 -0.39
C VAL A 55 -2.27 7.85 -0.31
N MET A 56 -3.21 7.04 -0.80
CA MET A 56 -4.64 7.36 -0.87
C MET A 56 -5.35 6.97 0.43
N ALA A 57 -4.95 7.63 1.51
CA ALA A 57 -5.51 7.38 2.85
C ALA A 57 -6.31 8.57 3.40
N GLY A 58 -6.46 9.65 2.64
CA GLY A 58 -7.15 10.88 3.04
C GLY A 58 -8.60 10.64 3.41
N VAL A 59 -9.06 11.30 4.48
CA VAL A 59 -10.45 11.21 4.92
C VAL A 59 -11.29 12.23 4.15
N PRO A 60 -12.29 11.80 3.36
CA PRO A 60 -13.19 12.71 2.66
C PRO A 60 -13.99 13.61 3.60
N ALA A 61 -14.60 14.67 3.04
CA ALA A 61 -15.47 15.57 3.80
C ALA A 61 -16.64 14.82 4.47
N GLU A 62 -17.09 15.31 5.63
CA GLU A 62 -18.13 14.64 6.42
C GLU A 62 -19.46 14.44 5.65
N CYS A 63 -19.75 15.29 4.68
CA CYS A 63 -20.95 15.19 3.84
C CYS A 63 -20.76 14.28 2.62
N GLN A 64 -19.57 13.72 2.38
CA GLN A 64 -19.30 12.88 1.21
C GLN A 64 -20.09 11.56 1.29
N PRO A 65 -20.94 11.25 0.30
CA PRO A 65 -21.66 9.99 0.29
C PRO A 65 -20.72 8.81 0.06
N PRO A 66 -21.13 7.61 0.47
CA PRO A 66 -20.32 6.41 0.24
C PRO A 66 -20.22 6.12 -1.26
N SER A 67 -19.06 5.70 -1.71
CA SER A 67 -18.86 5.12 -3.03
C SER A 67 -19.59 3.78 -3.18
N GLU A 68 -19.57 3.19 -4.38
CA GLU A 68 -20.08 1.84 -4.53
C GLU A 68 -19.25 0.81 -3.77
N TRP A 69 -17.93 0.99 -3.73
CA TRP A 69 -17.04 0.14 -2.94
C TRP A 69 -17.35 0.22 -1.45
N ASP A 70 -17.55 1.44 -0.93
CA ASP A 70 -17.91 1.64 0.48
C ASP A 70 -19.22 0.94 0.84
N ARG A 71 -20.25 1.08 -0.02
CA ARG A 71 -21.55 0.40 0.18
C ARG A 71 -21.41 -1.11 0.18
N ARG A 72 -20.62 -1.68 -0.73
CA ARG A 72 -20.32 -3.13 -0.75
C ARG A 72 -19.58 -3.59 0.50
N SER A 73 -18.76 -2.71 1.07
CA SER A 73 -18.04 -2.95 2.32
C SER A 73 -18.88 -2.68 3.57
N GLY A 74 -20.15 -2.26 3.42
CA GLY A 74 -21.11 -2.05 4.51
C GLY A 74 -21.09 -0.67 5.15
N PHE A 75 -20.49 0.35 4.49
CA PHE A 75 -20.39 1.70 5.01
C PHE A 75 -21.49 2.63 4.47
N GLY A 76 -22.02 3.48 5.36
CA GLY A 76 -23.05 4.48 5.04
C GLY A 76 -22.49 5.85 4.64
N SER A 77 -21.18 6.11 4.80
CA SER A 77 -20.53 7.36 4.38
C SER A 77 -19.05 7.13 4.07
N ALA A 78 -18.49 7.92 3.17
CA ALA A 78 -17.07 7.85 2.78
C ALA A 78 -16.10 8.10 3.96
N PRO A 79 -16.29 9.16 4.79
CA PRO A 79 -15.37 9.39 5.92
C PRO A 79 -15.40 8.26 6.94
N THR A 80 -16.56 7.62 7.16
CA THR A 80 -16.65 6.45 8.05
C THR A 80 -15.90 5.26 7.47
N ALA A 81 -15.99 5.02 6.16
CA ALA A 81 -15.27 3.96 5.47
C ALA A 81 -13.74 4.13 5.63
N ILE A 82 -13.21 5.31 5.31
CA ILE A 82 -11.77 5.55 5.41
C ILE A 82 -11.26 5.47 6.85
N ARG A 83 -11.99 6.01 7.84
CA ARG A 83 -11.59 5.88 9.25
C ARG A 83 -11.54 4.41 9.70
N ALA A 84 -12.51 3.60 9.28
CA ALA A 84 -12.52 2.17 9.56
C ALA A 84 -11.34 1.45 8.88
N ARG A 85 -11.08 1.75 7.61
CA ARG A 85 -9.94 1.20 6.85
C ARG A 85 -8.59 1.60 7.47
N ARG A 86 -8.42 2.87 7.91
CA ARG A 86 -7.23 3.31 8.66
C ARG A 86 -7.06 2.51 9.96
N TYR A 87 -8.13 2.22 10.68
CA TYR A 87 -8.06 1.38 11.87
C TYR A 87 -7.64 -0.06 11.55
N GLU A 88 -8.23 -0.68 10.51
CA GLU A 88 -7.86 -2.01 10.03
C GLU A 88 -6.39 -2.06 9.62
N ASP A 89 -5.91 -1.05 8.91
CA ASP A 89 -4.52 -0.91 8.46
C ASP A 89 -3.55 -0.81 9.64
N ALA A 90 -3.83 0.04 10.62
CA ALA A 90 -3.04 0.16 11.83
C ALA A 90 -2.95 -1.16 12.62
N VAL A 91 -4.05 -1.90 12.72
CA VAL A 91 -4.07 -3.22 13.37
C VAL A 91 -3.25 -4.24 12.58
N ALA A 92 -3.41 -4.26 11.25
CA ALA A 92 -2.65 -5.16 10.38
C ALA A 92 -1.15 -4.91 10.49
N LEU A 93 -0.71 -3.66 10.34
CA LEU A 93 0.69 -3.27 10.37
C LEU A 93 1.32 -3.49 11.76
N SER A 94 0.61 -3.17 12.84
CA SER A 94 1.06 -3.48 14.20
C SER A 94 1.28 -4.97 14.41
N SER A 95 0.47 -5.84 13.80
CA SER A 95 0.63 -7.31 13.90
C SER A 95 1.88 -7.82 13.18
N LEU A 96 2.48 -7.01 12.32
CA LEU A 96 3.72 -7.25 11.59
C LEU A 96 4.94 -6.54 12.22
N ASP A 97 4.76 -5.84 13.34
CA ASP A 97 5.77 -4.96 13.95
C ASP A 97 6.24 -3.86 12.96
N ALA A 98 5.34 -3.38 12.10
CA ALA A 98 5.58 -2.34 11.13
C ALA A 98 4.90 -1.03 11.56
N GLY A 99 5.58 0.10 11.36
CA GLY A 99 5.00 1.43 11.50
C GLY A 99 4.22 1.85 10.26
N TRP A 100 3.51 2.97 10.35
CA TRP A 100 2.76 3.52 9.22
C TRP A 100 2.76 5.04 9.22
N LEU A 101 2.60 5.58 8.01
CA LEU A 101 2.32 6.98 7.74
C LEU A 101 1.22 7.05 6.67
N TRP A 102 0.16 7.79 6.91
CA TRP A 102 -0.92 8.02 5.96
C TRP A 102 -0.77 9.42 5.37
N LEU A 103 -0.67 9.49 4.04
CA LEU A 103 -0.80 10.75 3.33
C LEU A 103 -2.29 11.09 3.18
N GLU A 104 -2.60 12.37 3.00
CA GLU A 104 -3.99 12.84 2.99
C GLU A 104 -4.56 12.98 1.56
N TYR A 105 -3.98 12.26 0.57
CA TYR A 105 -4.58 12.20 -0.76
C TYR A 105 -5.81 11.32 -0.73
N LEU A 106 -6.86 11.76 -1.45
CA LEU A 106 -8.10 11.01 -1.53
C LEU A 106 -8.02 9.92 -2.61
N ASP A 107 -8.63 8.78 -2.32
CA ASP A 107 -8.86 7.70 -3.27
C ASP A 107 -9.74 8.20 -4.44
N ALA A 108 -9.42 7.81 -5.67
CA ALA A 108 -10.10 8.25 -6.90
C ALA A 108 -11.61 8.01 -6.89
N GLN A 109 -12.09 7.04 -6.12
CA GLN A 109 -13.53 6.80 -5.95
C GLN A 109 -14.30 7.98 -5.34
N TYR A 110 -13.62 8.98 -4.77
CA TYR A 110 -14.24 10.16 -4.13
C TYR A 110 -14.19 11.42 -5.00
N ASP A 111 -13.64 11.34 -6.21
CA ASP A 111 -13.65 12.37 -7.25
C ASP A 111 -13.20 13.77 -6.80
N TRP A 112 -12.09 13.86 -6.08
CA TRP A 112 -11.49 15.14 -5.67
C TRP A 112 -10.05 15.26 -6.16
N GLY A 113 -9.77 16.34 -6.86
CA GLY A 113 -8.47 16.84 -7.32
C GLY A 113 -7.28 15.92 -7.11
N ARG A 114 -6.91 15.14 -8.13
CA ARG A 114 -5.77 14.21 -8.06
C ARG A 114 -4.46 14.99 -8.07
N PRO A 115 -3.47 14.59 -7.29
CA PRO A 115 -2.14 15.17 -7.40
C PRO A 115 -1.52 14.81 -8.76
N THR A 116 -0.63 15.66 -9.24
CA THR A 116 0.25 15.28 -10.36
C THR A 116 1.29 14.26 -9.91
N VAL A 117 1.90 13.57 -10.87
CA VAL A 117 3.01 12.64 -10.60
C VAL A 117 4.15 13.32 -9.84
N ILE A 118 4.49 14.57 -10.19
CA ILE A 118 5.59 15.31 -9.56
C ILE A 118 5.24 15.73 -8.13
N GLU A 119 4.03 16.25 -7.89
CA GLU A 119 3.58 16.59 -6.53
C GLU A 119 3.61 15.39 -5.60
N LEU A 120 3.15 14.24 -6.09
CA LEU A 120 3.17 13.01 -5.31
C LEU A 120 4.60 12.49 -5.10
N ALA A 121 5.46 12.58 -6.12
CA ALA A 121 6.87 12.20 -6.00
C ALA A 121 7.59 13.08 -4.96
N ASP A 122 7.36 14.38 -4.97
CA ASP A 122 7.96 15.32 -4.01
C ASP A 122 7.48 15.01 -2.57
N ALA A 123 6.19 14.73 -2.40
CA ALA A 123 5.63 14.35 -1.10
C ALA A 123 6.23 13.02 -0.59
N LEU A 124 6.39 12.02 -1.45
CA LEU A 124 7.00 10.74 -1.10
C LEU A 124 8.49 10.86 -0.77
N ASP A 125 9.28 11.59 -1.60
CA ASP A 125 10.73 11.77 -1.35
C ASP A 125 10.98 12.58 -0.06
N GLY A 126 10.10 13.54 0.25
CA GLY A 126 10.15 14.32 1.49
C GLY A 126 9.71 13.55 2.75
N ALA A 127 8.84 12.57 2.61
CA ALA A 127 8.32 11.80 3.74
C ALA A 127 9.23 10.63 4.16
N VAL A 128 10.15 10.18 3.29
CA VAL A 128 10.92 8.95 3.48
C VAL A 128 12.38 9.25 3.85
N PRO A 129 12.93 8.68 4.96
CA PRO A 129 14.33 8.84 5.32
C PRO A 129 15.27 8.44 4.18
N GLN A 130 16.36 9.18 4.03
CA GLN A 130 17.31 9.00 2.91
C GLN A 130 18.01 7.65 2.96
N GLU A 131 18.28 7.12 4.16
CA GLU A 131 18.99 5.85 4.39
C GLU A 131 18.08 4.62 4.23
N ALA A 132 16.76 4.81 4.26
CA ALA A 132 15.81 3.73 4.10
C ALA A 132 15.85 3.14 2.68
N GLU A 133 15.77 1.81 2.60
CA GLU A 133 15.41 1.17 1.34
C GLU A 133 13.95 1.51 1.01
N LEU A 134 13.69 2.06 -0.19
CA LEU A 134 12.35 2.41 -0.62
C LEU A 134 11.81 1.38 -1.60
N LEU A 135 10.63 0.85 -1.31
CA LEU A 135 9.94 -0.16 -2.11
C LEU A 135 8.57 0.37 -2.53
N GLY A 136 8.30 0.46 -3.82
CA GLY A 136 7.03 0.96 -4.35
C GLY A 136 6.29 -0.02 -5.24
N PRO A 137 5.02 0.29 -5.59
CA PRO A 137 4.23 -0.52 -6.49
C PRO A 137 4.74 -0.43 -7.94
N LEU A 138 4.54 -1.48 -8.72
CA LEU A 138 4.66 -1.38 -10.18
C LEU A 138 3.59 -0.47 -10.78
N GLY A 139 2.46 -0.30 -10.11
CA GLY A 139 1.35 0.52 -10.58
C GLY A 139 0.47 -0.22 -11.59
N LEU A 140 -0.12 -1.36 -11.18
CA LEU A 140 -0.89 -2.22 -12.09
C LEU A 140 -2.38 -1.90 -12.04
N ARG A 141 -3.01 -1.82 -13.23
CA ARG A 141 -4.46 -1.75 -13.51
C ARG A 141 -5.19 -0.48 -13.05
N GLU A 142 -5.34 -0.27 -11.75
CA GLU A 142 -6.15 0.82 -11.21
C GLU A 142 -5.42 2.16 -11.33
N ASP A 143 -6.16 3.22 -11.57
CA ASP A 143 -5.61 4.56 -11.79
C ASP A 143 -4.75 5.07 -10.64
N ASP A 144 -5.16 4.83 -9.38
CA ASP A 144 -4.39 5.24 -8.21
C ASP A 144 -3.11 4.44 -8.05
N HIS A 145 -3.13 3.14 -8.44
CA HIS A 145 -1.92 2.33 -8.52
C HIS A 145 -0.97 2.84 -9.59
N GLN A 146 -1.50 3.18 -10.79
CA GLN A 146 -0.69 3.72 -11.88
C GLN A 146 -0.07 5.07 -11.52
N LEU A 147 -0.85 5.97 -10.90
CA LEU A 147 -0.36 7.26 -10.43
C LEU A 147 0.74 7.08 -9.36
N THR A 148 0.50 6.21 -8.38
CA THR A 148 1.48 5.93 -7.32
C THR A 148 2.73 5.27 -7.89
N GLY A 149 2.58 4.35 -8.85
CA GLY A 149 3.70 3.70 -9.55
C GLY A 149 4.53 4.66 -10.37
N ALA A 150 3.90 5.62 -11.08
CA ALA A 150 4.59 6.66 -11.84
C ALA A 150 5.34 7.64 -10.93
N ALA A 151 4.71 8.08 -9.84
CA ALA A 151 5.34 8.93 -8.84
C ALA A 151 6.53 8.22 -8.16
N PHE A 152 6.35 6.93 -7.84
CA PHE A 152 7.43 6.12 -7.29
C PHE A 152 8.62 5.98 -8.26
N GLU A 153 8.36 5.80 -9.55
CA GLU A 153 9.42 5.73 -10.57
C GLU A 153 10.27 7.01 -10.57
N GLU A 154 9.64 8.18 -10.53
CA GLU A 154 10.33 9.47 -10.44
C GLU A 154 11.20 9.57 -9.18
N VAL A 155 10.64 9.17 -8.03
CA VAL A 155 11.40 9.12 -6.76
C VAL A 155 12.55 8.12 -6.86
N ALA A 156 12.32 6.94 -7.41
CA ALA A 156 13.35 5.90 -7.55
C ALA A 156 14.53 6.38 -8.40
N GLN A 157 14.27 7.06 -9.52
CA GLN A 157 15.34 7.64 -10.35
C GLN A 157 16.18 8.66 -9.56
N ARG A 158 15.53 9.58 -8.83
CA ARG A 158 16.21 10.58 -8.00
C ARG A 158 17.06 9.92 -6.91
N ARG A 159 16.50 8.93 -6.21
CA ARG A 159 17.16 8.22 -5.11
C ARG A 159 18.32 7.35 -5.58
N LEU A 160 18.18 6.64 -6.69
CA LEU A 160 19.24 5.82 -7.29
C LEU A 160 20.43 6.68 -7.75
N ARG A 161 20.20 7.88 -8.32
CA ARG A 161 21.28 8.84 -8.66
C ARG A 161 22.03 9.34 -7.41
N ARG A 162 21.42 9.31 -6.23
CA ARG A 162 22.07 9.61 -4.94
C ARG A 162 22.71 8.36 -4.29
N GLY A 163 22.74 7.21 -4.99
CA GLY A 163 23.29 5.94 -4.47
C GLY A 163 22.39 5.23 -3.45
N GLN A 164 21.11 5.62 -3.35
CA GLN A 164 20.15 5.03 -2.42
C GLN A 164 19.49 3.79 -3.01
N ARG A 165 18.92 2.94 -2.15
CA ARG A 165 18.35 1.64 -2.56
C ARG A 165 16.87 1.77 -2.85
N CYS A 166 16.46 1.32 -4.05
CA CYS A 166 15.06 1.24 -4.45
C CYS A 166 14.70 -0.14 -5.00
N ALA A 167 13.44 -0.50 -4.87
CA ALA A 167 12.87 -1.72 -5.42
C ALA A 167 11.40 -1.53 -5.77
N VAL A 168 10.85 -2.40 -6.60
CA VAL A 168 9.42 -2.43 -6.92
C VAL A 168 8.81 -3.77 -6.55
N TYR A 169 7.53 -3.76 -6.22
CA TYR A 169 6.73 -4.96 -6.03
C TYR A 169 5.58 -5.03 -7.04
N ALA A 170 5.13 -6.24 -7.34
CA ALA A 170 3.91 -6.41 -8.13
C ALA A 170 2.68 -6.28 -7.23
N ASP A 171 1.74 -5.46 -7.69
CA ASP A 171 0.49 -5.16 -7.00
C ASP A 171 -0.42 -6.40 -6.96
N GLU A 172 -0.71 -6.92 -5.78
CA GLU A 172 -1.68 -7.99 -5.57
C GLU A 172 -3.07 -7.40 -5.26
N PRO A 173 -4.17 -7.95 -5.77
CA PRO A 173 -4.25 -9.25 -6.46
C PRO A 173 -4.00 -9.19 -7.99
N TYR A 174 -3.80 -8.03 -8.60
CA TYR A 174 -3.75 -7.82 -10.05
C TYR A 174 -2.70 -8.67 -10.75
N HIS A 175 -1.51 -8.78 -10.14
CA HIS A 175 -0.42 -9.61 -10.64
C HIS A 175 -0.83 -11.08 -10.84
N ARG A 176 -1.68 -11.61 -9.99
CA ARG A 176 -2.16 -13.00 -10.09
C ARG A 176 -3.28 -13.14 -11.10
N LEU A 177 -4.17 -12.15 -11.18
CA LEU A 177 -5.33 -12.18 -12.07
C LEU A 177 -4.93 -12.33 -13.53
N ASP A 178 -3.84 -11.69 -13.95
CA ASP A 178 -3.34 -11.73 -15.33
C ASP A 178 -2.07 -12.59 -15.51
N ARG A 179 -1.73 -13.39 -14.50
CA ARG A 179 -0.54 -14.26 -14.49
C ARG A 179 0.77 -13.47 -14.74
N GLY A 180 0.81 -12.23 -14.25
CA GLY A 180 1.96 -11.35 -14.33
C GLY A 180 2.16 -10.69 -15.72
N ALA A 181 1.16 -10.65 -16.58
CA ALA A 181 1.28 -10.02 -17.88
C ALA A 181 1.51 -8.51 -17.76
N SER A 182 0.70 -7.81 -16.96
CA SER A 182 0.85 -6.38 -16.68
C SER A 182 2.20 -6.06 -16.03
N ALA A 183 2.63 -6.87 -15.06
CA ALA A 183 3.94 -6.68 -14.43
C ALA A 183 5.09 -6.80 -15.42
N ARG A 184 5.04 -7.78 -16.34
CA ARG A 184 6.07 -7.89 -17.39
C ARG A 184 6.07 -6.70 -18.36
N ALA A 185 4.91 -6.17 -18.70
CA ALA A 185 4.79 -4.97 -19.52
C ALA A 185 5.43 -3.78 -18.79
N ARG A 186 5.04 -3.55 -17.54
CA ARG A 186 5.54 -2.43 -16.74
C ARG A 186 7.05 -2.50 -16.49
N LEU A 187 7.60 -3.70 -16.29
CA LEU A 187 9.06 -3.89 -16.17
C LEU A 187 9.82 -3.57 -17.47
N ARG A 188 9.21 -3.75 -18.66
CA ARG A 188 9.80 -3.29 -19.92
C ARG A 188 9.80 -1.78 -20.03
N GLU A 189 8.69 -1.12 -19.68
CA GLU A 189 8.59 0.34 -19.65
C GLU A 189 9.63 0.96 -18.71
N LEU A 190 9.80 0.41 -17.49
CA LEU A 190 10.85 0.86 -16.57
C LEU A 190 12.25 0.77 -17.22
N ARG A 191 12.51 -0.29 -18.00
CA ARG A 191 13.77 -0.42 -18.71
C ARG A 191 13.94 0.62 -19.81
N GLU A 192 12.88 0.92 -20.54
CA GLU A 192 12.87 1.97 -21.57
C GLU A 192 13.09 3.36 -20.94
N HIS A 193 12.69 3.55 -19.68
CA HIS A 193 12.93 4.76 -18.88
C HIS A 193 14.26 4.74 -18.12
N GLY A 194 15.19 3.83 -18.44
CA GLY A 194 16.52 3.78 -17.84
C GLY A 194 16.59 3.11 -16.46
N LEU A 195 15.61 2.27 -16.09
CA LEU A 195 15.60 1.52 -14.84
C LEU A 195 15.66 0.01 -15.09
N ARG A 196 16.75 -0.63 -14.69
CA ARG A 196 16.90 -2.08 -14.72
C ARG A 196 16.35 -2.73 -13.45
N ALA A 197 15.42 -3.65 -13.61
CA ALA A 197 14.79 -4.39 -12.53
C ALA A 197 15.30 -5.84 -12.46
N THR A 198 15.89 -6.22 -11.32
CA THR A 198 16.40 -7.58 -11.08
C THR A 198 15.55 -8.29 -10.02
N ARG A 199 14.98 -9.45 -10.39
CA ARG A 199 14.11 -10.23 -9.50
C ARG A 199 14.82 -10.64 -8.21
N ARG A 200 14.22 -10.34 -7.06
CA ARG A 200 14.71 -10.85 -5.77
C ARG A 200 14.28 -12.30 -5.58
N ARG A 201 15.20 -13.12 -5.08
CA ARG A 201 14.82 -14.44 -4.55
C ARG A 201 14.12 -14.26 -3.21
N SER A 202 12.87 -14.66 -3.13
CA SER A 202 12.12 -14.68 -1.88
C SER A 202 12.46 -15.95 -1.11
N ALA A 203 13.16 -15.81 0.02
CA ALA A 203 13.13 -16.84 1.04
C ALA A 203 11.74 -16.77 1.70
N ASN A 204 10.95 -17.83 1.58
CA ASN A 204 9.55 -17.84 2.00
C ASN A 204 9.33 -18.82 3.18
N PRO A 205 9.83 -18.48 4.39
CA PRO A 205 9.62 -19.34 5.56
C PRO A 205 8.13 -19.38 5.92
N THR A 206 7.65 -20.53 6.33
CA THR A 206 6.25 -20.77 6.72
C THR A 206 5.74 -19.76 7.76
N GLY A 207 6.57 -19.35 8.71
CA GLY A 207 6.20 -18.35 9.73
C GLY A 207 5.84 -16.97 9.18
N ARG A 208 6.48 -16.53 8.09
CA ARG A 208 6.18 -15.22 7.46
C ARG A 208 4.85 -15.24 6.72
N ARG A 209 4.49 -16.37 6.10
CA ARG A 209 3.16 -16.56 5.50
C ARG A 209 2.07 -16.50 6.56
N ALA A 210 2.27 -17.15 7.70
CA ALA A 210 1.32 -17.10 8.80
C ALA A 210 1.18 -15.69 9.39
N ALA A 211 2.27 -14.93 9.51
CA ALA A 211 2.22 -13.54 9.94
C ALA A 211 1.43 -12.66 8.97
N LYS A 212 1.71 -12.75 7.66
CA LYS A 212 0.93 -12.06 6.62
C LYS A 212 -0.55 -12.44 6.66
N ALA A 213 -0.88 -13.74 6.82
CA ALA A 213 -2.26 -14.20 6.90
C ALA A 213 -3.01 -13.59 8.10
N ARG A 214 -2.35 -13.49 9.26
CA ARG A 214 -2.93 -12.83 10.45
C ARG A 214 -3.15 -11.33 10.21
N ALA A 215 -2.19 -10.65 9.60
CA ALA A 215 -2.32 -9.22 9.27
C ALA A 215 -3.47 -8.97 8.29
N LEU A 216 -3.59 -9.78 7.23
CA LEU A 216 -4.69 -9.68 6.27
C LEU A 216 -6.06 -9.90 6.91
N ALA A 217 -6.16 -10.71 7.96
CA ALA A 217 -7.43 -10.92 8.67
C ALA A 217 -7.95 -9.67 9.40
N ALA A 218 -7.13 -8.62 9.56
CA ALA A 218 -7.55 -7.34 10.10
C ALA A 218 -8.37 -6.50 9.11
N TYR A 219 -8.13 -6.65 7.81
CA TYR A 219 -8.83 -5.89 6.74
C TYR A 219 -10.22 -6.46 6.42
N ARG A 220 -11.08 -6.54 7.42
CA ARG A 220 -12.40 -7.19 7.33
C ARG A 220 -13.28 -6.57 6.27
N SER A 221 -13.27 -5.24 6.17
CA SER A 221 -14.08 -4.49 5.20
C SER A 221 -13.59 -4.72 3.76
N GLN A 222 -12.28 -4.87 3.56
CA GLN A 222 -11.67 -4.95 2.23
C GLN A 222 -11.63 -6.38 1.68
N ILE A 223 -11.28 -7.36 2.51
CA ILE A 223 -11.14 -8.76 2.09
C ILE A 223 -12.45 -9.31 1.50
N GLY A 224 -13.60 -8.97 2.11
CA GLY A 224 -14.92 -9.36 1.57
C GLY A 224 -15.20 -8.73 0.21
N ALA A 225 -14.97 -7.43 0.06
CA ALA A 225 -15.19 -6.69 -1.18
C ALA A 225 -14.25 -7.15 -2.29
N LEU A 226 -12.96 -7.36 -1.99
CA LEU A 226 -11.97 -7.93 -2.92
C LEU A 226 -12.36 -9.34 -3.38
N ALA A 227 -12.80 -10.20 -2.45
CA ALA A 227 -13.25 -11.54 -2.79
C ALA A 227 -14.48 -11.54 -3.71
N CYS A 228 -15.41 -10.62 -3.50
CA CYS A 228 -16.59 -10.43 -4.37
C CYS A 228 -16.19 -9.92 -5.76
N SER A 229 -15.22 -8.99 -5.84
CA SER A 229 -14.83 -8.34 -7.11
C SER A 229 -13.90 -9.20 -7.96
N TYR A 230 -12.97 -9.94 -7.34
CA TYR A 230 -11.90 -10.67 -8.02
C TYR A 230 -11.94 -12.18 -7.79
N GLY A 231 -12.92 -12.66 -7.01
CA GLY A 231 -13.06 -14.05 -6.62
C GLY A 231 -12.18 -14.45 -5.43
N PRO A 232 -12.61 -15.43 -4.61
CA PRO A 232 -11.88 -15.85 -3.41
C PRO A 232 -10.49 -16.42 -3.73
N ALA A 233 -10.27 -16.94 -4.94
CA ALA A 233 -8.98 -17.44 -5.38
C ALA A 233 -7.92 -16.34 -5.55
N ALA A 234 -8.32 -15.09 -5.80
CA ALA A 234 -7.41 -13.95 -5.89
C ALA A 234 -6.71 -13.66 -4.56
N LEU A 235 -7.41 -13.89 -3.44
CA LEU A 235 -6.91 -13.69 -2.07
C LEU A 235 -6.37 -14.98 -1.44
N GLY A 236 -6.75 -16.15 -1.98
CA GLY A 236 -6.65 -17.45 -1.30
C GLY A 236 -5.27 -18.10 -1.31
N ARG A 237 -4.30 -17.60 -2.03
CA ARG A 237 -2.95 -18.20 -2.05
C ARG A 237 -1.90 -17.17 -1.71
N LEU A 238 -1.48 -17.14 -0.46
CA LEU A 238 -0.30 -16.42 0.01
C LEU A 238 0.97 -17.03 -0.62
N GLY A 239 1.16 -16.79 -1.92
CA GLY A 239 2.34 -17.21 -2.66
C GLY A 239 3.57 -16.35 -2.31
N PRO A 240 4.72 -16.63 -2.95
CA PRO A 240 5.89 -15.78 -2.82
C PRO A 240 5.59 -14.37 -3.39
N GLU A 241 6.06 -13.36 -2.70
CA GLU A 241 5.95 -11.96 -3.13
C GLU A 241 6.86 -11.69 -4.33
N SER A 242 6.38 -10.90 -5.27
CA SER A 242 7.10 -10.58 -6.49
C SER A 242 7.75 -9.21 -6.37
N ILE A 243 9.07 -9.19 -6.12
CA ILE A 243 9.85 -7.99 -5.83
C ILE A 243 11.08 -7.95 -6.74
N TRP A 244 11.44 -6.76 -7.22
CA TRP A 244 12.64 -6.51 -8.04
C TRP A 244 13.43 -5.35 -7.47
N THR A 245 14.75 -5.52 -7.32
CA THR A 245 15.69 -4.43 -7.03
C THR A 245 15.82 -3.58 -8.29
N LEU A 246 15.76 -2.26 -8.12
CA LEU A 246 16.01 -1.30 -9.18
C LEU A 246 17.48 -0.84 -9.19
N GLN A 247 17.99 -0.58 -10.37
CA GLN A 247 19.26 0.05 -10.63
C GLN A 247 19.09 0.98 -11.82
N LEU A 248 19.86 2.04 -11.91
CA LEU A 248 19.95 2.80 -13.16
C LEU A 248 20.49 1.85 -14.22
N ALA A 249 19.92 1.89 -15.42
CA ALA A 249 20.57 1.26 -16.57
C ALA A 249 21.88 1.98 -16.81
N ASP A 250 22.97 1.24 -16.99
CA ASP A 250 24.23 1.83 -17.43
C ASP A 250 23.93 2.50 -18.77
N ASP A 251 24.37 3.75 -18.95
CA ASP A 251 24.43 4.34 -20.27
C ASP A 251 25.34 3.41 -21.08
N ASP A 252 24.75 2.58 -21.95
CA ASP A 252 25.53 1.75 -22.87
C ASP A 252 26.43 2.68 -23.67
N ALA A 253 27.73 2.64 -23.35
CA ALA A 253 28.79 3.37 -24.05
C ALA A 253 28.96 2.88 -25.50
#